data_c70136d7483fd636b31977b877f1f62f
#
_entry.id   c70136d7483fd636b31977b877f1f62f
#
_cell.length_a   1.000
_cell.length_b   1.000
_cell.length_c   1.000
_cell.angle_alpha   90.00
_cell.angle_beta   90.00
_cell.angle_gamma   90.00
#
_symmetry.space_group_name_H-M   'P 1'
#
loop_
_entity.id
_entity.type
_entity.pdbx_description
1 polymer ?
#
loop_
_entity_poly.entity_id
_entity_poly.type
_entity_poly.pdbx_seq_one_letter_code
_entity_poly.pdbx_strand_id
1 'polypeptide(L)'
;MQTTILPPGADAALGQDAGGDTYGALPSHGRFGYSAIHRRPHYRWPNGARLAVYLGFNIEHFAFGEGLGAKLGPVCPEPDVLNYAWREYGNRVGAWRCLELFEQLGLPAGVLINTALYDHCPELVAAFVARGDELIGHGHTNAHQQGRLDEAAEAALLRHCRERIGAESGVAPTGWLSPWISESLVTPDLLQETGYRYTLNWAHDDQPVHMLTRSGETLWSIPYPQELNDIPMIVARQMDGRDFARMIVDNFDEMLEQSVQQPLVMGIALHPYLVGQPYRLRHLRSALQHLAAARDRGEIWFTTPGAICDHVASLEQLHQPF
;
A
#
# COMPACT_ATOMS: atom_id res chain seq x y z
N MET A 1 -24.73 -14.80 16.09
CA MET A 1 -25.31 -13.43 16.17
C MET A 1 -24.91 -12.85 17.50
N GLN A 2 -23.86 -12.03 17.54
CA GLN A 2 -23.55 -11.19 18.70
C GLN A 2 -23.40 -9.78 18.19
N THR A 3 -24.35 -8.95 18.57
CA THR A 3 -24.45 -7.54 18.27
C THR A 3 -23.39 -6.81 19.10
N THR A 4 -22.40 -6.23 18.45
CA THR A 4 -21.43 -5.37 19.10
C THR A 4 -22.10 -4.06 19.47
N ILE A 5 -22.32 -3.82 20.75
CA ILE A 5 -22.85 -2.57 21.30
C ILE A 5 -21.69 -1.58 21.36
N LEU A 6 -21.83 -0.45 20.67
CA LEU A 6 -20.95 0.71 20.80
C LEU A 6 -21.11 1.33 22.20
N PRO A 7 -20.02 1.86 22.80
CA PRO A 7 -20.12 2.50 24.11
C PRO A 7 -20.92 3.82 24.03
N PRO A 8 -21.70 4.16 25.07
CA PRO A 8 -22.44 5.41 25.12
C PRO A 8 -21.51 6.56 25.54
N GLY A 9 -21.51 7.64 24.77
CA GLY A 9 -20.91 8.87 25.23
C GLY A 9 -20.27 9.73 24.15
N ALA A 10 -21.10 10.34 23.30
CA ALA A 10 -20.85 11.63 22.70
C ALA A 10 -22.21 12.23 22.25
N ASP A 11 -23.03 12.60 23.21
CA ASP A 11 -24.10 13.57 22.97
C ASP A 11 -23.45 14.94 22.71
N ALA A 12 -23.09 15.19 21.45
CA ALA A 12 -22.92 16.55 20.98
C ALA A 12 -24.31 17.16 20.90
N ALA A 13 -24.61 18.08 21.79
CA ALA A 13 -25.82 18.88 21.80
C ALA A 13 -26.05 19.47 20.42
N LEU A 14 -27.09 18.99 19.73
CA LEU A 14 -27.64 19.64 18.55
C LEU A 14 -28.27 20.94 19.02
N GLY A 15 -27.57 22.06 18.85
CA GLY A 15 -28.13 23.38 19.06
C GLY A 15 -29.27 23.59 18.07
N GLN A 16 -30.46 23.79 18.59
CA GLN A 16 -31.61 24.24 17.83
C GLN A 16 -31.41 25.74 17.49
N ASP A 17 -30.87 26.02 16.30
CA ASP A 17 -31.02 27.34 15.70
C ASP A 17 -32.18 27.28 14.70
N ALA A 18 -33.19 28.09 14.98
CA ALA A 18 -34.40 28.19 14.20
C ALA A 18 -34.10 28.84 12.83
N GLY A 19 -34.30 28.11 11.73
CA GLY A 19 -34.44 28.66 10.38
C GLY A 19 -33.26 28.48 9.43
N GLY A 20 -32.31 27.62 9.69
CA GLY A 20 -31.22 27.26 8.77
C GLY A 20 -31.42 25.92 8.11
N ASP A 21 -30.90 25.78 6.89
CA ASP A 21 -30.87 24.58 6.09
C ASP A 21 -30.44 23.35 6.95
N THR A 22 -31.37 22.42 7.18
CA THR A 22 -31.14 21.25 8.06
C THR A 22 -30.08 20.30 7.48
N TYR A 23 -29.65 20.52 6.26
CA TYR A 23 -28.69 19.71 5.52
C TYR A 23 -27.50 20.57 5.05
N GLY A 24 -26.72 21.07 5.99
CA GLY A 24 -25.45 21.77 5.70
C GLY A 24 -24.41 20.88 5.04
N ALA A 25 -23.33 21.46 4.53
CA ALA A 25 -22.21 20.72 3.97
C ALA A 25 -21.63 19.73 4.99
N LEU A 26 -21.48 18.48 4.59
CA LEU A 26 -20.88 17.45 5.44
C LEU A 26 -19.37 17.74 5.64
N PRO A 27 -18.80 17.30 6.79
CA PRO A 27 -17.36 17.37 6.99
C PRO A 27 -16.59 16.65 5.88
N SER A 28 -15.47 17.23 5.44
CA SER A 28 -14.60 16.69 4.41
C SER A 28 -13.16 16.58 4.92
N HIS A 29 -12.39 15.66 4.35
CA HIS A 29 -10.95 15.56 4.61
C HIS A 29 -10.14 16.72 3.99
N GLY A 30 -10.68 17.44 2.99
CA GLY A 30 -10.06 18.61 2.37
C GLY A 30 -8.82 18.32 1.50
N ARG A 31 -8.51 17.06 1.17
CA ARG A 31 -7.30 16.69 0.45
C ARG A 31 -7.46 16.68 -1.06
N PHE A 32 -8.64 16.33 -1.54
CA PHE A 32 -9.02 16.31 -2.96
C PHE A 32 -10.54 16.38 -3.10
N GLY A 33 -11.02 16.87 -4.24
CA GLY A 33 -12.45 16.92 -4.58
C GLY A 33 -12.90 15.63 -5.27
N TYR A 34 -14.22 15.53 -5.50
CA TYR A 34 -14.78 14.47 -6.34
C TYR A 34 -14.47 14.73 -7.81
N SER A 35 -13.92 13.73 -8.48
CA SER A 35 -13.67 13.75 -9.92
C SER A 35 -14.03 12.40 -10.53
N ALA A 36 -15.03 12.40 -11.40
CA ALA A 36 -15.45 11.17 -12.08
C ALA A 36 -14.40 10.77 -13.13
N ILE A 37 -13.92 9.53 -13.08
CA ILE A 37 -12.82 9.01 -13.90
C ILE A 37 -13.01 9.26 -15.41
N HIS A 38 -14.24 9.13 -15.93
CA HIS A 38 -14.56 9.33 -17.33
C HIS A 38 -14.48 10.80 -17.83
N ARG A 39 -14.28 11.75 -16.94
CA ARG A 39 -14.13 13.19 -17.25
C ARG A 39 -12.69 13.67 -17.13
N ARG A 40 -11.78 12.80 -16.67
CA ARG A 40 -10.38 13.16 -16.43
C ARG A 40 -9.58 13.22 -17.72
N PRO A 41 -8.45 13.96 -17.74
CA PRO A 41 -7.55 14.00 -18.88
C PRO A 41 -7.05 12.62 -19.23
N HIS A 42 -6.99 12.32 -20.54
CA HIS A 42 -6.41 11.07 -21.03
C HIS A 42 -4.90 11.24 -21.23
N TYR A 43 -4.13 10.27 -20.77
CA TYR A 43 -2.69 10.18 -20.98
C TYR A 43 -2.29 8.71 -21.27
N ARG A 44 -1.03 8.47 -21.56
CA ARG A 44 -0.48 7.13 -21.77
C ARG A 44 0.66 6.91 -20.81
N TRP A 45 0.79 5.68 -20.36
CA TRP A 45 1.98 5.23 -19.65
C TRP A 45 3.17 5.13 -20.60
N PRO A 46 4.42 5.01 -20.08
CA PRO A 46 5.61 4.83 -20.91
C PRO A 46 5.44 3.75 -21.98
N ASN A 47 6.08 3.96 -23.13
CA ASN A 47 6.00 3.08 -24.30
C ASN A 47 4.59 2.88 -24.89
N GLY A 48 3.67 3.78 -24.57
CA GLY A 48 2.28 3.71 -25.06
C GLY A 48 1.40 2.69 -24.31
N ALA A 49 1.88 2.11 -23.22
CA ALA A 49 1.11 1.21 -22.39
C ALA A 49 -0.16 1.90 -21.85
N ARG A 50 -1.20 1.12 -21.66
CA ARG A 50 -2.52 1.60 -21.22
C ARG A 50 -2.75 1.38 -19.74
N LEU A 51 -2.21 0.28 -19.20
CA LEU A 51 -2.32 -0.13 -17.80
C LEU A 51 -0.93 -0.16 -17.17
N ALA A 52 -0.75 0.53 -16.05
CA ALA A 52 0.40 0.36 -15.19
C ALA A 52 0.09 -0.70 -14.13
N VAL A 53 1.02 -1.64 -13.91
CA VAL A 53 0.87 -2.72 -12.92
C VAL A 53 2.07 -2.73 -11.99
N TYR A 54 1.83 -2.88 -10.69
CA TYR A 54 2.91 -3.01 -9.72
C TYR A 54 2.62 -4.04 -8.61
N LEU A 55 3.66 -4.58 -8.03
CA LEU A 55 3.59 -5.38 -6.81
C LEU A 55 3.92 -4.49 -5.61
N GLY A 56 3.01 -4.42 -4.63
CA GLY A 56 3.29 -3.90 -3.29
C GLY A 56 3.64 -5.09 -2.38
N PHE A 57 4.93 -5.29 -2.11
CA PHE A 57 5.40 -6.44 -1.35
C PHE A 57 5.78 -6.02 0.07
N ASN A 58 4.97 -6.42 1.05
CA ASN A 58 5.06 -5.97 2.43
C ASN A 58 5.98 -6.89 3.23
N ILE A 59 7.19 -6.45 3.52
CA ILE A 59 8.11 -7.12 4.44
C ILE A 59 8.00 -6.46 5.80
N GLU A 60 7.36 -7.16 6.73
CA GLU A 60 6.96 -6.61 8.00
C GLU A 60 7.68 -7.27 9.17
N HIS A 61 8.04 -6.45 10.17
CA HIS A 61 8.52 -6.91 11.46
C HIS A 61 7.51 -6.57 12.55
N PHE A 62 7.28 -7.55 13.44
CA PHE A 62 6.35 -7.43 14.57
C PHE A 62 7.10 -7.69 15.86
N ALA A 63 6.91 -6.82 16.86
CA ALA A 63 7.49 -7.02 18.16
C ALA A 63 6.93 -8.30 18.82
N PHE A 64 7.80 -9.09 19.47
CA PHE A 64 7.37 -10.29 20.18
C PHE A 64 6.69 -9.92 21.49
N GLY A 65 5.45 -10.35 21.67
CA GLY A 65 4.68 -10.13 22.89
C GLY A 65 4.17 -8.70 23.10
N GLU A 66 4.33 -7.80 22.12
CA GLU A 66 3.92 -6.40 22.24
C GLU A 66 3.20 -5.90 20.98
N GLY A 67 2.23 -5.01 21.18
CA GLY A 67 1.55 -4.28 20.13
C GLY A 67 0.63 -5.14 19.24
N LEU A 68 0.39 -4.64 18.05
CA LEU A 68 -0.48 -5.27 17.06
C LEU A 68 0.26 -6.35 16.26
N GLY A 69 -0.51 -7.22 15.60
CA GLY A 69 0.00 -8.18 14.64
C GLY A 69 -1.12 -8.88 13.90
N ALA A 70 -0.89 -9.21 12.61
CA ALA A 70 -1.78 -10.09 11.87
C ALA A 70 -1.88 -11.44 12.56
N LYS A 71 -3.08 -12.03 12.59
CA LYS A 71 -3.38 -13.27 13.35
C LYS A 71 -3.84 -14.39 12.41
N LEU A 72 -3.17 -15.53 12.52
CA LEU A 72 -3.62 -16.77 11.90
C LEU A 72 -4.81 -17.37 12.67
N GLY A 73 -4.76 -17.28 14.00
CA GLY A 73 -5.83 -17.72 14.91
C GLY A 73 -6.33 -16.57 15.80
N PRO A 74 -7.65 -16.54 16.13
CA PRO A 74 -8.24 -15.42 16.87
C PRO A 74 -7.85 -15.36 18.34
N VAL A 75 -7.58 -16.51 18.96
CA VAL A 75 -7.22 -16.63 20.38
C VAL A 75 -5.94 -17.45 20.49
N CYS A 76 -4.92 -16.88 21.10
CA CYS A 76 -3.66 -17.56 21.37
C CYS A 76 -3.29 -17.39 22.84
N PRO A 77 -2.70 -18.44 23.48
CA PRO A 77 -2.10 -18.29 24.80
C PRO A 77 -0.98 -17.25 24.78
N GLU A 78 -0.79 -16.57 25.91
CA GLU A 78 0.36 -15.70 26.08
C GLU A 78 1.57 -16.50 26.61
N PRO A 79 2.78 -16.28 26.09
CA PRO A 79 3.10 -15.39 24.96
C PRO A 79 2.58 -15.95 23.63
N ASP A 80 2.14 -15.06 22.72
CA ASP A 80 1.58 -15.44 21.39
C ASP A 80 2.66 -15.94 20.42
N VAL A 81 3.14 -17.16 20.68
CA VAL A 81 4.15 -17.82 19.84
C VAL A 81 3.60 -18.18 18.47
N LEU A 82 2.31 -18.58 18.38
CA LEU A 82 1.71 -19.04 17.12
C LEU A 82 1.72 -17.95 16.06
N ASN A 83 1.13 -16.80 16.34
CA ASN A 83 1.03 -15.73 15.34
C ASN A 83 2.38 -15.07 15.08
N TYR A 84 3.21 -14.91 16.12
CA TYR A 84 4.57 -14.39 15.93
C TYR A 84 5.40 -15.30 14.99
N ALA A 85 5.49 -16.59 15.29
CA ALA A 85 6.25 -17.54 14.48
C ALA A 85 5.73 -17.66 13.04
N TRP A 86 4.41 -17.56 12.86
CA TRP A 86 3.80 -17.54 11.52
C TRP A 86 4.20 -16.30 10.71
N ARG A 87 4.27 -15.13 11.33
CA ARG A 87 4.76 -13.90 10.67
C ARG A 87 6.26 -13.99 10.38
N GLU A 88 7.04 -14.51 11.33
CA GLU A 88 8.48 -14.74 11.16
C GLU A 88 8.81 -15.68 9.99
N TYR A 89 7.96 -16.67 9.72
CA TYR A 89 8.11 -17.51 8.53
C TYR A 89 8.16 -16.66 7.25
N GLY A 90 7.44 -15.54 7.22
CA GLY A 90 7.48 -14.60 6.10
C GLY A 90 8.89 -14.10 5.81
N ASN A 91 9.57 -13.57 6.81
CA ASN A 91 10.91 -13.01 6.66
C ASN A 91 11.99 -14.10 6.48
N ARG A 92 11.81 -15.26 7.10
CA ARG A 92 12.80 -16.35 7.08
C ARG A 92 12.75 -17.21 5.82
N VAL A 93 11.57 -17.37 5.22
CA VAL A 93 11.35 -18.32 4.13
C VAL A 93 10.50 -17.73 3.00
N GLY A 94 9.34 -17.15 3.34
CA GLY A 94 8.35 -16.73 2.34
C GLY A 94 8.86 -15.64 1.42
N ALA A 95 9.55 -14.63 1.96
CA ALA A 95 10.09 -13.52 1.19
C ALA A 95 11.15 -13.96 0.19
N TRP A 96 12.02 -14.89 0.57
CA TRP A 96 13.04 -15.46 -0.32
C TRP A 96 12.44 -16.20 -1.51
N ARG A 97 11.38 -16.98 -1.29
CA ARG A 97 10.64 -17.65 -2.38
C ARG A 97 9.95 -16.65 -3.32
N CYS A 98 9.41 -15.59 -2.77
CA CYS A 98 8.80 -14.52 -3.59
C CYS A 98 9.86 -13.75 -4.38
N LEU A 99 11.00 -13.45 -3.77
CA LEU A 99 12.13 -12.80 -4.44
C LEU A 99 12.61 -13.64 -5.64
N GLU A 100 12.83 -14.95 -5.46
CA GLU A 100 13.19 -15.86 -6.55
C GLU A 100 12.11 -15.87 -7.66
N LEU A 101 10.83 -15.85 -7.29
CA LEU A 101 9.74 -15.82 -8.27
C LEU A 101 9.75 -14.52 -9.07
N PHE A 102 9.91 -13.37 -8.40
CA PHE A 102 9.95 -12.06 -9.04
C PHE A 102 11.17 -11.95 -9.97
N GLU A 103 12.32 -12.48 -9.55
CA GLU A 103 13.54 -12.54 -10.37
C GLU A 103 13.36 -13.42 -11.60
N GLN A 104 12.82 -14.65 -11.43
CA GLN A 104 12.54 -15.57 -12.54
C GLN A 104 11.61 -14.97 -13.60
N LEU A 105 10.66 -14.14 -13.19
CA LEU A 105 9.71 -13.49 -14.09
C LEU A 105 10.15 -12.09 -14.54
N GLY A 106 11.27 -11.57 -14.03
CA GLY A 106 11.76 -10.22 -14.35
C GLY A 106 10.76 -9.13 -13.92
N LEU A 107 10.06 -9.31 -12.80
CA LEU A 107 9.06 -8.37 -12.30
C LEU A 107 9.67 -7.50 -11.19
N PRO A 108 9.74 -6.17 -11.35
CA PRO A 108 10.12 -5.27 -10.27
C PRO A 108 9.05 -5.24 -9.17
N ALA A 109 9.43 -4.88 -7.95
CA ALA A 109 8.51 -4.73 -6.84
C ALA A 109 8.72 -3.39 -6.11
N GLY A 110 7.64 -2.81 -5.61
CA GLY A 110 7.66 -1.82 -4.54
C GLY A 110 7.66 -2.57 -3.20
N VAL A 111 8.79 -2.55 -2.52
CA VAL A 111 9.01 -3.31 -1.29
C VAL A 111 8.78 -2.40 -0.08
N LEU A 112 7.70 -2.66 0.63
CA LEU A 112 7.33 -1.90 1.82
C LEU A 112 8.04 -2.49 3.03
N ILE A 113 8.88 -1.69 3.70
CA ILE A 113 9.74 -2.18 4.78
C ILE A 113 9.59 -1.41 6.08
N ASN A 114 9.57 -2.15 7.19
CA ASN A 114 9.81 -1.57 8.50
C ASN A 114 11.32 -1.37 8.73
N THR A 115 11.71 -0.26 9.35
CA THR A 115 13.15 0.01 9.60
C THR A 115 13.78 -0.96 10.60
N ALA A 116 12.99 -1.61 11.46
CA ALA A 116 13.49 -2.67 12.36
C ALA A 116 14.05 -3.90 11.62
N LEU A 117 13.71 -4.07 10.32
CA LEU A 117 14.28 -5.17 9.50
C LEU A 117 15.80 -5.05 9.34
N TYR A 118 16.36 -3.84 9.34
CA TYR A 118 17.80 -3.65 9.28
C TYR A 118 18.56 -4.21 10.50
N ASP A 119 17.86 -4.33 11.64
CA ASP A 119 18.41 -4.91 12.86
C ASP A 119 18.05 -6.41 12.99
N HIS A 120 16.97 -6.86 12.33
CA HIS A 120 16.45 -8.22 12.45
C HIS A 120 16.89 -9.16 11.33
N CYS A 121 16.81 -8.73 10.08
CA CYS A 121 17.19 -9.52 8.89
C CYS A 121 17.73 -8.64 7.75
N PRO A 122 18.86 -7.93 7.96
CA PRO A 122 19.40 -6.96 7.00
C PRO A 122 19.71 -7.59 5.63
N GLU A 123 20.11 -8.86 5.58
CA GLU A 123 20.39 -9.59 4.33
C GLU A 123 19.16 -9.71 3.43
N LEU A 124 17.96 -9.76 3.99
CA LEU A 124 16.72 -9.81 3.20
C LEU A 124 16.48 -8.46 2.50
N VAL A 125 16.63 -7.35 3.21
CA VAL A 125 16.50 -6.02 2.61
C VAL A 125 17.57 -5.80 1.55
N ALA A 126 18.82 -6.17 1.85
CA ALA A 126 19.94 -6.06 0.91
C ALA A 126 19.70 -6.85 -0.39
N ALA A 127 19.04 -8.00 -0.32
CA ALA A 127 18.72 -8.80 -1.51
C ALA A 127 17.74 -8.08 -2.46
N PHE A 128 16.73 -7.40 -1.93
CA PHE A 128 15.80 -6.59 -2.74
C PHE A 128 16.49 -5.34 -3.31
N VAL A 129 17.35 -4.69 -2.54
CA VAL A 129 18.17 -3.56 -3.04
C VAL A 129 19.07 -4.01 -4.19
N ALA A 130 19.74 -5.15 -4.05
CA ALA A 130 20.61 -5.71 -5.08
C ALA A 130 19.88 -6.05 -6.39
N ARG A 131 18.60 -6.39 -6.30
CA ARG A 131 17.71 -6.57 -7.46
C ARG A 131 17.32 -5.27 -8.14
N GLY A 132 17.48 -4.13 -7.49
CA GLY A 132 17.01 -2.83 -7.97
C GLY A 132 15.52 -2.58 -7.70
N ASP A 133 14.93 -3.25 -6.73
CA ASP A 133 13.56 -3.01 -6.29
C ASP A 133 13.45 -1.66 -5.56
N GLU A 134 12.29 -1.03 -5.64
CA GLU A 134 12.02 0.20 -4.92
C GLU A 134 11.74 -0.10 -3.44
N LEU A 135 12.45 0.58 -2.54
CA LEU A 135 12.11 0.55 -1.12
C LEU A 135 11.12 1.66 -0.77
N ILE A 136 10.05 1.29 -0.06
CA ILE A 136 8.97 2.17 0.38
C ILE A 136 8.93 2.14 1.91
N GLY A 137 8.84 3.31 2.54
CA GLY A 137 8.76 3.41 3.99
C GLY A 137 7.44 2.82 4.52
N HIS A 138 7.55 1.99 5.58
CA HIS A 138 6.41 1.32 6.22
C HIS A 138 6.53 1.33 7.75
N GLY A 139 6.92 2.47 8.34
CA GLY A 139 7.11 2.61 9.79
C GLY A 139 8.35 1.91 10.32
N HIS A 140 8.51 1.97 11.65
CA HIS A 140 9.58 1.25 12.35
C HIS A 140 9.24 -0.23 12.54
N THR A 141 8.01 -0.52 12.92
CA THR A 141 7.47 -1.88 13.13
C THR A 141 5.99 -1.90 12.80
N ASN A 142 5.48 -3.07 12.40
CA ASN A 142 4.03 -3.25 12.20
C ASN A 142 3.26 -3.55 13.49
N ALA A 143 3.92 -3.48 14.65
CA ALA A 143 3.27 -3.61 15.96
C ALA A 143 2.56 -2.34 16.44
N HIS A 144 2.72 -1.20 15.77
CA HIS A 144 2.14 0.08 16.18
C HIS A 144 1.31 0.73 15.08
N GLN A 145 0.32 1.54 15.49
CA GLN A 145 -0.47 2.39 14.61
C GLN A 145 0.06 3.83 14.62
N GLN A 146 0.51 4.31 13.48
CA GLN A 146 1.06 5.66 13.29
C GLN A 146 0.05 6.75 13.65
N GLY A 147 -1.20 6.64 13.22
CA GLY A 147 -2.23 7.65 13.43
C GLY A 147 -2.64 7.88 14.89
N ARG A 148 -2.03 7.16 15.85
CA ARG A 148 -2.19 7.40 17.31
C ARG A 148 -1.11 8.29 17.89
N LEU A 149 -0.08 8.62 17.13
CA LEU A 149 0.99 9.51 17.56
C LEU A 149 0.50 10.96 17.53
N ASP A 150 1.08 11.79 18.39
CA ASP A 150 0.96 13.23 18.20
C ASP A 150 1.77 13.69 16.98
N GLU A 151 1.51 14.90 16.49
CA GLU A 151 2.11 15.41 15.26
C GLU A 151 3.64 15.41 15.30
N ALA A 152 4.25 15.77 16.45
CA ALA A 152 5.70 15.82 16.60
C ALA A 152 6.33 14.42 16.57
N ALA A 153 5.72 13.45 17.24
CA ALA A 153 6.15 12.07 17.25
C ALA A 153 5.96 11.41 15.88
N GLU A 154 4.85 11.69 15.19
CA GLU A 154 4.60 11.19 13.84
C GLU A 154 5.64 11.75 12.85
N ALA A 155 5.91 13.05 12.86
CA ALA A 155 6.95 13.66 12.04
C ALA A 155 8.33 13.09 12.34
N ALA A 156 8.65 12.79 13.60
CA ALA A 156 9.91 12.16 13.99
C ALA A 156 10.01 10.72 13.45
N LEU A 157 8.93 9.95 13.50
CA LEU A 157 8.87 8.60 12.90
C LEU A 157 9.14 8.64 11.40
N LEU A 158 8.48 9.53 10.67
CA LEU A 158 8.62 9.66 9.21
C LEU A 158 10.06 10.02 8.82
N ARG A 159 10.66 11.00 9.50
CA ARG A 159 12.08 11.37 9.30
C ARG A 159 13.02 10.20 9.61
N HIS A 160 12.85 9.56 10.77
CA HIS A 160 13.65 8.40 11.17
C HIS A 160 13.63 7.30 10.11
N CYS A 161 12.45 6.95 9.62
CA CYS A 161 12.31 5.89 8.60
C CYS A 161 12.99 6.28 7.30
N ARG A 162 12.81 7.52 6.85
CA ARG A 162 13.42 8.01 5.61
C ARG A 162 14.96 8.06 5.69
N GLU A 163 15.49 8.57 6.80
CA GLU A 163 16.93 8.68 7.06
C GLU A 163 17.56 7.29 7.21
N ARG A 164 16.94 6.38 7.98
CA ARG A 164 17.47 5.03 8.19
C ARG A 164 17.51 4.25 6.88
N ILE A 165 16.43 4.25 6.11
CA ILE A 165 16.39 3.55 4.80
C ILE A 165 17.43 4.17 3.87
N GLY A 166 17.53 5.50 3.80
CA GLY A 166 18.51 6.18 2.97
C GLY A 166 19.96 5.85 3.33
N ALA A 167 20.27 5.80 4.63
CA ALA A 167 21.60 5.48 5.12
C ALA A 167 22.01 4.02 4.83
N GLU A 168 21.10 3.07 5.01
CA GLU A 168 21.38 1.62 4.85
C GLU A 168 21.34 1.15 3.39
N SER A 169 20.46 1.76 2.57
CA SER A 169 20.21 1.31 1.19
C SER A 169 20.80 2.25 0.13
N GLY A 170 21.36 3.38 0.54
CA GLY A 170 21.94 4.37 -0.37
C GLY A 170 20.92 5.29 -1.05
N VAL A 171 19.62 5.00 -0.98
CA VAL A 171 18.55 5.82 -1.58
C VAL A 171 17.43 6.02 -0.58
N ALA A 172 17.14 7.28 -0.24
CA ALA A 172 16.04 7.60 0.65
C ALA A 172 14.70 7.31 -0.05
N PRO A 173 13.72 6.67 0.63
CA PRO A 173 12.42 6.36 0.03
C PRO A 173 11.65 7.64 -0.30
N THR A 174 10.93 7.62 -1.40
CA THR A 174 10.02 8.69 -1.81
C THR A 174 8.55 8.34 -1.58
N GLY A 175 8.26 7.08 -1.29
CA GLY A 175 6.94 6.55 -1.04
C GLY A 175 6.72 6.10 0.39
N TRP A 176 5.46 6.12 0.81
CA TRP A 176 5.02 5.72 2.13
C TRP A 176 3.72 4.92 2.12
N LEU A 177 3.67 3.86 2.93
CA LEU A 177 2.45 3.21 3.39
C LEU A 177 2.49 3.16 4.92
N SER A 178 1.52 3.75 5.59
CA SER A 178 1.43 3.68 7.06
C SER A 178 1.15 2.25 7.52
N PRO A 179 1.82 1.74 8.57
CA PRO A 179 1.43 0.49 9.19
C PRO A 179 -0.07 0.47 9.49
N TRP A 180 -0.76 -0.62 9.10
CA TRP A 180 -2.22 -0.74 9.23
C TRP A 180 -3.04 0.30 8.46
N ILE A 181 -2.42 1.01 7.51
CA ILE A 181 -3.04 2.18 6.84
C ILE A 181 -3.58 3.19 7.87
N SER A 182 -2.86 3.32 8.99
CA SER A 182 -3.25 4.19 10.09
C SER A 182 -2.68 5.59 9.88
N GLU A 183 -3.54 6.56 9.62
CA GLU A 183 -3.21 7.97 9.45
C GLU A 183 -3.77 8.84 10.58
N SER A 184 -3.10 9.96 10.86
CA SER A 184 -3.68 11.13 11.49
C SER A 184 -4.24 12.08 10.44
N LEU A 185 -4.94 13.12 10.86
CA LEU A 185 -5.45 14.15 9.93
C LEU A 185 -4.33 14.93 9.22
N VAL A 186 -3.13 14.94 9.79
CA VAL A 186 -1.96 15.68 9.28
C VAL A 186 -0.91 14.79 8.61
N THR A 187 -1.11 13.48 8.57
CA THR A 187 -0.17 12.54 7.92
C THR A 187 0.23 12.97 6.50
N PRO A 188 -0.71 13.36 5.60
CA PRO A 188 -0.33 13.80 4.25
C PRO A 188 0.58 15.04 4.24
N ASP A 189 0.36 15.97 5.17
CA ASP A 189 1.19 17.17 5.31
C ASP A 189 2.61 16.80 5.77
N LEU A 190 2.69 15.96 6.80
CA LEU A 190 3.96 15.51 7.36
C LEU A 190 4.78 14.66 6.38
N LEU A 191 4.12 13.84 5.56
CA LEU A 191 4.78 13.09 4.49
C LEU A 191 5.47 14.04 3.52
N GLN A 192 4.75 15.03 3.02
CA GLN A 192 5.32 16.01 2.09
C GLN A 192 6.46 16.81 2.74
N GLU A 193 6.29 17.32 3.96
CA GLU A 193 7.27 18.10 4.71
C GLU A 193 8.54 17.32 5.06
N THR A 194 8.44 16.00 5.20
CA THR A 194 9.58 15.11 5.45
C THR A 194 10.22 14.56 4.19
N GLY A 195 9.73 14.95 3.01
CA GLY A 195 10.33 14.68 1.71
C GLY A 195 9.83 13.42 1.01
N TYR A 196 8.70 12.87 1.44
CA TYR A 196 7.99 11.88 0.65
C TYR A 196 7.19 12.54 -0.47
N ARG A 197 7.04 11.87 -1.59
CA ARG A 197 6.38 12.38 -2.80
C ARG A 197 5.05 11.72 -3.08
N TYR A 198 4.85 10.50 -2.54
CA TYR A 198 3.58 9.79 -2.68
C TYR A 198 3.26 8.95 -1.44
N THR A 199 1.97 8.69 -1.30
CA THR A 199 1.40 7.77 -0.31
C THR A 199 0.60 6.66 -0.98
N LEU A 200 0.55 5.50 -0.33
CA LEU A 200 -0.26 4.34 -0.72
C LEU A 200 -1.45 4.11 0.23
N ASN A 201 -1.73 5.05 1.14
CA ASN A 201 -2.73 4.85 2.19
C ASN A 201 -4.18 4.89 1.69
N TRP A 202 -4.46 5.52 0.54
CA TRP A 202 -5.81 5.82 0.10
C TRP A 202 -6.23 4.95 -1.09
N ALA A 203 -7.09 3.94 -0.82
CA ALA A 203 -7.62 3.02 -1.83
C ALA A 203 -8.93 3.56 -2.44
N HIS A 204 -8.92 4.76 -3.01
CA HIS A 204 -10.14 5.45 -3.44
C HIS A 204 -10.27 5.62 -4.95
N ASP A 205 -9.27 5.19 -5.72
CA ASP A 205 -9.22 5.44 -7.15
C ASP A 205 -8.38 4.38 -7.90
N ASP A 206 -8.56 4.28 -9.20
CA ASP A 206 -7.74 3.48 -10.12
C ASP A 206 -6.71 4.34 -10.85
N GLN A 207 -6.64 5.65 -10.57
CA GLN A 207 -5.65 6.58 -11.09
C GLN A 207 -4.92 7.30 -9.96
N PRO A 208 -3.67 7.73 -10.14
CA PRO A 208 -3.01 8.62 -9.19
C PRO A 208 -3.79 9.91 -9.01
N VAL A 209 -3.96 10.32 -7.75
CA VAL A 209 -4.68 11.53 -7.39
C VAL A 209 -3.75 12.51 -6.69
N HIS A 210 -3.80 13.77 -7.12
CA HIS A 210 -3.11 14.88 -6.48
C HIS A 210 -3.77 15.23 -5.15
N MET A 211 -3.02 15.22 -4.05
CA MET A 211 -3.48 15.59 -2.72
C MET A 211 -2.98 16.96 -2.32
N LEU A 212 -3.88 17.79 -1.80
CA LEU A 212 -3.56 19.10 -1.24
C LEU A 212 -2.86 18.92 0.12
N THR A 213 -1.74 19.61 0.30
CA THR A 213 -1.02 19.70 1.57
C THR A 213 -1.04 21.10 2.12
N ARG A 214 -0.81 21.27 3.41
CA ARG A 214 -0.80 22.59 4.07
C ARG A 214 0.32 23.51 3.59
N SER A 215 1.40 22.94 3.05
CA SER A 215 2.49 23.71 2.44
C SER A 215 2.14 24.26 1.05
N GLY A 216 1.08 23.74 0.41
CA GLY A 216 0.75 23.99 -0.99
C GLY A 216 1.51 23.15 -2.00
N GLU A 217 2.45 22.33 -1.52
CA GLU A 217 3.20 21.40 -2.38
C GLU A 217 2.41 20.10 -2.60
N THR A 218 2.76 19.37 -3.66
CA THR A 218 2.04 18.16 -4.06
C THR A 218 2.50 16.93 -3.30
N LEU A 219 1.52 16.15 -2.81
CA LEU A 219 1.67 14.75 -2.46
C LEU A 219 0.76 13.92 -3.39
N TRP A 220 1.28 12.85 -3.98
CA TRP A 220 0.48 11.96 -4.81
C TRP A 220 -0.11 10.81 -4.01
N SER A 221 -1.39 10.52 -4.19
CA SER A 221 -1.98 9.24 -3.78
C SER A 221 -1.88 8.27 -4.95
N ILE A 222 -1.07 7.24 -4.82
CA ILE A 222 -0.98 6.16 -5.80
C ILE A 222 -1.93 5.04 -5.37
N PRO A 223 -2.78 4.51 -6.27
CA PRO A 223 -3.73 3.46 -5.92
C PRO A 223 -3.04 2.25 -5.26
N TYR A 224 -3.50 1.87 -4.06
CA TYR A 224 -3.06 0.67 -3.35
C TYR A 224 -4.30 -0.16 -2.98
N PRO A 225 -4.39 -1.42 -3.42
CA PRO A 225 -5.64 -2.15 -3.35
C PRO A 225 -5.96 -2.65 -1.95
N GLN A 226 -7.26 -2.63 -1.62
CA GLN A 226 -7.80 -3.35 -0.47
C GLN A 226 -8.48 -4.66 -0.88
N GLU A 227 -8.92 -4.76 -2.13
CA GLU A 227 -9.51 -5.97 -2.69
C GLU A 227 -8.43 -6.94 -3.20
N LEU A 228 -7.40 -6.48 -3.94
CA LEU A 228 -6.26 -7.30 -4.33
C LEU A 228 -5.14 -7.27 -3.29
N ASN A 229 -5.51 -7.54 -2.04
CA ASN A 229 -4.63 -7.60 -0.88
C ASN A 229 -4.86 -8.94 -0.17
N ASP A 230 -3.80 -9.71 -0.03
CA ASP A 230 -3.88 -11.08 0.50
C ASP A 230 -4.31 -11.15 1.97
N ILE A 231 -4.06 -10.11 2.80
CA ILE A 231 -4.55 -10.07 4.18
C ILE A 231 -6.09 -10.00 4.23
N PRO A 232 -6.77 -9.00 3.66
CA PRO A 232 -8.23 -8.97 3.65
C PRO A 232 -8.85 -10.21 3.02
N MET A 233 -8.28 -10.70 1.92
CA MET A 233 -8.89 -11.81 1.19
C MET A 233 -8.64 -13.16 1.88
N ILE A 234 -7.39 -13.50 2.19
CA ILE A 234 -7.04 -14.83 2.71
C ILE A 234 -7.31 -14.94 4.22
N VAL A 235 -6.98 -13.88 5.00
CA VAL A 235 -7.14 -13.94 6.46
C VAL A 235 -8.56 -13.56 6.87
N ALA A 236 -9.06 -12.40 6.44
CA ALA A 236 -10.35 -11.92 6.89
C ALA A 236 -11.53 -12.61 6.19
N ARG A 237 -11.48 -12.78 4.86
CA ARG A 237 -12.54 -13.44 4.07
C ARG A 237 -12.33 -14.94 3.89
N GLN A 238 -11.23 -15.49 4.40
CA GLN A 238 -10.90 -16.93 4.38
C GLN A 238 -10.87 -17.55 2.97
N MET A 239 -10.50 -16.78 1.96
CA MET A 239 -10.32 -17.28 0.60
C MET A 239 -9.08 -18.16 0.51
N ASP A 240 -9.10 -19.16 -0.37
CA ASP A 240 -7.90 -19.92 -0.64
C ASP A 240 -6.93 -19.18 -1.60
N GLY A 241 -5.69 -19.66 -1.70
CA GLY A 241 -4.69 -19.02 -2.55
C GLY A 241 -5.00 -19.13 -4.05
N ARG A 242 -5.82 -20.08 -4.47
CA ARG A 242 -6.28 -20.24 -5.86
C ARG A 242 -7.28 -19.14 -6.20
N ASP A 243 -8.24 -18.90 -5.31
CA ASP A 243 -9.26 -17.88 -5.52
C ASP A 243 -8.63 -16.49 -5.54
N PHE A 244 -7.67 -16.22 -4.66
CA PHE A 244 -6.92 -14.96 -4.68
C PHE A 244 -6.12 -14.78 -6.00
N ALA A 245 -5.44 -15.82 -6.46
CA ALA A 245 -4.72 -15.78 -7.74
C ALA A 245 -5.67 -15.57 -8.94
N ARG A 246 -6.86 -16.17 -8.90
CA ARG A 246 -7.89 -15.95 -9.92
C ARG A 246 -8.42 -14.54 -9.89
N MET A 247 -8.66 -13.95 -8.71
CA MET A 247 -9.04 -12.54 -8.58
C MET A 247 -7.99 -11.61 -9.23
N ILE A 248 -6.69 -11.90 -9.06
CA ILE A 248 -5.63 -11.12 -9.71
C ILE A 248 -5.78 -11.17 -11.23
N VAL A 249 -6.01 -12.34 -11.82
CA VAL A 249 -6.17 -12.51 -13.27
C VAL A 249 -7.45 -11.85 -13.78
N ASP A 250 -8.59 -12.11 -13.12
CA ASP A 250 -9.89 -11.58 -13.52
C ASP A 250 -9.88 -10.03 -13.47
N ASN A 251 -9.30 -9.45 -12.42
CA ASN A 251 -9.16 -7.99 -12.29
C ASN A 251 -8.18 -7.41 -13.32
N PHE A 252 -7.09 -8.11 -13.60
CA PHE A 252 -6.12 -7.70 -14.60
C PHE A 252 -6.75 -7.65 -15.99
N ASP A 253 -7.42 -8.71 -16.42
CA ASP A 253 -8.02 -8.82 -17.73
C ASP A 253 -9.09 -7.74 -17.93
N GLU A 254 -9.95 -7.50 -16.93
CA GLU A 254 -10.98 -6.45 -16.98
C GLU A 254 -10.35 -5.04 -17.03
N MET A 255 -9.37 -4.74 -16.17
CA MET A 255 -8.71 -3.43 -16.18
C MET A 255 -7.93 -3.18 -17.47
N LEU A 256 -7.32 -4.22 -18.06
CA LEU A 256 -6.62 -4.10 -19.34
C LEU A 256 -7.61 -3.76 -20.47
N GLU A 257 -8.80 -4.32 -20.47
CA GLU A 257 -9.86 -3.98 -21.42
C GLU A 257 -10.34 -2.53 -21.24
N GLN A 258 -10.66 -2.13 -19.99
CA GLN A 258 -11.12 -0.78 -19.66
C GLN A 258 -10.05 0.30 -19.91
N SER A 259 -8.78 -0.04 -19.83
CA SER A 259 -7.66 0.89 -20.01
C SER A 259 -7.54 1.47 -21.44
N VAL A 260 -8.35 0.99 -22.37
CA VAL A 260 -8.53 1.63 -23.70
C VAL A 260 -9.13 3.03 -23.54
N GLN A 261 -10.01 3.22 -22.58
CA GLN A 261 -10.74 4.47 -22.39
C GLN A 261 -10.02 5.41 -21.41
N GLN A 262 -9.38 4.86 -20.38
CA GLN A 262 -8.70 5.65 -19.33
C GLN A 262 -7.38 4.95 -18.93
N PRO A 263 -6.29 5.70 -18.68
CA PRO A 263 -5.09 5.13 -18.09
C PRO A 263 -5.38 4.68 -16.65
N LEU A 264 -5.06 3.41 -16.35
CA LEU A 264 -5.35 2.81 -15.05
C LEU A 264 -4.07 2.31 -14.36
N VAL A 265 -4.13 2.16 -13.06
CA VAL A 265 -3.10 1.56 -12.20
C VAL A 265 -3.68 0.36 -11.47
N MET A 266 -3.06 -0.79 -11.63
CA MET A 266 -3.38 -2.00 -10.88
C MET A 266 -2.25 -2.29 -9.87
N GLY A 267 -2.53 -2.15 -8.59
CA GLY A 267 -1.67 -2.63 -7.52
C GLY A 267 -2.05 -4.06 -7.10
N ILE A 268 -1.07 -4.83 -6.62
CA ILE A 268 -1.26 -6.14 -5.99
C ILE A 268 -0.50 -6.14 -4.68
N ALA A 269 -1.21 -6.21 -3.54
CA ALA A 269 -0.60 -6.19 -2.22
C ALA A 269 -0.37 -7.61 -1.70
N LEU A 270 0.88 -7.92 -1.37
CA LEU A 270 1.34 -9.26 -1.00
C LEU A 270 2.12 -9.23 0.31
N HIS A 271 1.91 -10.26 1.15
CA HIS A 271 2.63 -10.47 2.40
C HIS A 271 3.32 -11.84 2.40
N PRO A 272 4.64 -11.92 2.63
CA PRO A 272 5.41 -13.14 2.45
C PRO A 272 4.99 -14.30 3.36
N TYR A 273 4.48 -14.03 4.55
CA TYR A 273 3.96 -15.07 5.45
C TYR A 273 2.66 -15.71 4.95
N LEU A 274 1.96 -15.05 4.01
CA LEU A 274 0.77 -15.57 3.33
C LEU A 274 1.13 -16.24 2.00
N VAL A 275 1.52 -15.44 1.01
CA VAL A 275 1.72 -15.93 -0.35
C VAL A 275 3.03 -16.69 -0.53
N GLY A 276 4.01 -16.56 0.38
CA GLY A 276 5.24 -17.33 0.38
C GLY A 276 5.08 -18.78 0.85
N GLN A 277 3.89 -19.19 1.33
CA GLN A 277 3.57 -20.60 1.59
C GLN A 277 3.54 -21.38 0.27
N PRO A 278 4.17 -22.59 0.18
CA PRO A 278 4.36 -23.29 -1.10
C PRO A 278 3.07 -23.50 -1.89
N TYR A 279 1.99 -23.89 -1.23
CA TYR A 279 0.72 -24.15 -1.88
C TYR A 279 0.05 -22.87 -2.44
N ARG A 280 0.24 -21.71 -1.79
CA ARG A 280 -0.26 -20.42 -2.27
C ARG A 280 0.66 -19.83 -3.34
N LEU A 281 1.97 -19.94 -3.15
CA LEU A 281 2.96 -19.46 -4.12
C LEU A 281 2.78 -20.11 -5.50
N ARG A 282 2.39 -21.38 -5.54
CA ARG A 282 2.07 -22.08 -6.79
C ARG A 282 1.01 -21.36 -7.60
N HIS A 283 -0.05 -20.90 -6.95
CA HIS A 283 -1.14 -20.19 -7.62
C HIS A 283 -0.76 -18.75 -7.97
N LEU A 284 -0.08 -18.04 -7.06
CA LEU A 284 0.47 -16.72 -7.34
C LEU A 284 1.40 -16.75 -8.56
N ARG A 285 2.27 -17.75 -8.67
CA ARG A 285 3.15 -17.93 -9.84
C ARG A 285 2.36 -17.94 -11.14
N SER A 286 1.26 -18.68 -11.20
CA SER A 286 0.44 -18.77 -12.43
C SER A 286 -0.19 -17.42 -12.78
N ALA A 287 -0.69 -16.67 -11.78
CA ALA A 287 -1.23 -15.33 -12.01
C ALA A 287 -0.14 -14.36 -12.50
N LEU A 288 1.03 -14.33 -11.84
CA LEU A 288 2.11 -13.44 -12.25
C LEU A 288 2.69 -13.80 -13.63
N GLN A 289 2.70 -15.07 -14.02
CA GLN A 289 3.06 -15.49 -15.39
C GLN A 289 2.10 -14.94 -16.43
N HIS A 290 0.79 -14.89 -16.13
CA HIS A 290 -0.21 -14.28 -17.02
C HIS A 290 0.08 -12.78 -17.24
N LEU A 291 0.35 -12.04 -16.16
CA LEU A 291 0.70 -10.63 -16.23
C LEU A 291 2.05 -10.39 -16.96
N ALA A 292 3.05 -11.23 -16.68
CA ALA A 292 4.36 -11.15 -17.32
C ALA A 292 4.25 -11.35 -18.85
N ALA A 293 3.40 -12.28 -19.29
CA ALA A 293 3.14 -12.48 -20.71
C ALA A 293 2.52 -11.24 -21.39
N ALA A 294 1.63 -10.51 -20.71
CA ALA A 294 1.09 -9.26 -21.23
C ALA A 294 2.14 -8.13 -21.28
N ARG A 295 3.03 -8.06 -20.28
CA ARG A 295 4.20 -7.16 -20.31
C ARG A 295 5.08 -7.45 -21.51
N ASP A 296 5.39 -8.71 -21.78
CA ASP A 296 6.27 -9.13 -22.86
C ASP A 296 5.67 -8.84 -24.25
N ARG A 297 4.33 -8.74 -24.34
CA ARG A 297 3.62 -8.26 -25.52
C ARG A 297 3.56 -6.73 -25.64
N GLY A 298 4.07 -5.99 -24.64
CA GLY A 298 4.05 -4.52 -24.61
C GLY A 298 2.66 -3.92 -24.30
N GLU A 299 1.73 -4.69 -23.74
CA GLU A 299 0.37 -4.24 -23.45
C GLU A 299 0.30 -3.41 -22.18
N ILE A 300 1.18 -3.70 -21.22
CA ILE A 300 1.23 -3.06 -19.91
C ILE A 300 2.62 -2.53 -19.57
N TRP A 301 2.65 -1.58 -18.65
CA TRP A 301 3.86 -1.13 -17.99
C TRP A 301 3.93 -1.76 -16.61
N PHE A 302 4.66 -2.89 -16.50
CA PHE A 302 4.93 -3.49 -15.20
C PHE A 302 6.08 -2.73 -14.53
N THR A 303 5.83 -2.10 -13.37
CA THR A 303 6.69 -1.07 -12.81
C THR A 303 6.62 -1.01 -11.28
N THR A 304 7.01 0.12 -10.68
CA THR A 304 6.93 0.40 -9.24
C THR A 304 6.08 1.65 -8.96
N PRO A 305 5.54 1.82 -7.75
CA PRO A 305 4.74 3.00 -7.39
C PRO A 305 5.51 4.31 -7.56
N GLY A 306 6.80 4.34 -7.26
CA GLY A 306 7.65 5.53 -7.44
C GLY A 306 7.79 5.92 -8.89
N ALA A 307 7.98 4.95 -9.80
CA ALA A 307 8.04 5.23 -11.23
C ALA A 307 6.67 5.73 -11.76
N ILE A 308 5.54 5.23 -11.22
CA ILE A 308 4.21 5.75 -11.53
C ILE A 308 4.10 7.22 -11.05
N CYS A 309 4.55 7.51 -9.84
CA CYS A 309 4.58 8.88 -9.29
C CYS A 309 5.43 9.81 -10.16
N ASP A 310 6.63 9.38 -10.57
CA ASP A 310 7.51 10.17 -11.43
C ASP A 310 6.86 10.48 -12.77
N HIS A 311 6.21 9.51 -13.37
CA HIS A 311 5.51 9.70 -14.63
C HIS A 311 4.38 10.72 -14.51
N VAL A 312 3.45 10.56 -13.55
CA VAL A 312 2.31 11.49 -13.41
C VAL A 312 2.76 12.88 -12.97
N ALA A 313 3.80 13.00 -12.17
CA ALA A 313 4.40 14.26 -11.78
C ALA A 313 5.04 15.01 -12.96
N SER A 314 5.40 14.33 -14.05
CA SER A 314 5.91 14.96 -15.27
C SER A 314 4.80 15.48 -16.19
N LEU A 315 3.54 15.15 -15.94
CA LEU A 315 2.40 15.50 -16.78
C LEU A 315 1.70 16.77 -16.25
N GLU A 316 2.01 17.94 -16.82
CA GLU A 316 1.47 19.25 -16.40
C GLU A 316 -0.07 19.27 -16.28
N GLN A 317 -0.76 18.54 -17.15
CA GLN A 317 -2.22 18.44 -17.17
C GLN A 317 -2.85 17.79 -15.93
N LEU A 318 -2.07 17.09 -15.11
CA LEU A 318 -2.51 16.43 -13.89
C LEU A 318 -2.19 17.23 -12.62
N HIS A 319 -1.51 18.37 -12.73
CA HIS A 319 -1.13 19.21 -11.59
C HIS A 319 -2.27 20.11 -11.09
N GLN A 320 -3.39 20.17 -11.80
CA GLN A 320 -4.55 20.89 -11.30
C GLN A 320 -5.38 19.96 -10.41
N PRO A 321 -5.76 20.40 -9.18
CA PRO A 321 -6.67 19.64 -8.35
C PRO A 321 -8.02 19.50 -9.08
N PHE A 322 -8.53 18.30 -9.11
CA PHE A 322 -9.85 18.00 -9.67
C PHE A 322 -10.95 18.55 -8.76
#